data_18fdada08b55296509710fa9875978ff
#
_entry.id   18fdada08b55296509710fa9875978ff
#
_cell.length_a   1.000
_cell.length_b   1.000
_cell.length_c   1.000
_cell.angle_alpha   90.00
_cell.angle_beta   90.00
_cell.angle_gamma   90.00
#
_symmetry.space_group_name_H-M   'P 1'
#
loop_
_entity.id
_entity.type
_entity.pdbx_description
1 polymer ?
#
loop_
_entity_poly.entity_id
_entity_poly.type
_entity_poly.pdbx_seq_one_letter_code
_entity_poly.pdbx_strand_id
1 'polypeptide(L)'
;MSMKHKKVWLLSGAPGSGKTSWAKKQIKEHGGVHCSRDEIRFSLLKDDEDYFAHEDEVIALWLEKVTNAINNPEVEDIYIDATHLTEKSRAKVLNKLPKGDYFITTVFFD
;
A
#
# COMPACT_ATOMS: atom_id res chain seq x y z
N MET A 1 27.27 -1.32 11.46
CA MET A 1 25.84 -1.63 11.25
C MET A 1 25.26 -0.67 10.24
N SER A 2 24.92 -1.17 9.09
CA SER A 2 24.23 -0.35 8.12
C SER A 2 22.75 -0.25 8.49
N MET A 3 22.31 0.95 8.81
CA MET A 3 20.88 1.19 8.95
C MET A 3 20.30 1.32 7.54
N LYS A 4 19.55 0.31 7.14
CA LYS A 4 18.85 0.37 5.87
C LYS A 4 17.60 1.21 6.06
N HIS A 5 17.50 2.29 5.31
CA HIS A 5 16.32 3.12 5.31
C HIS A 5 15.23 2.45 4.49
N LYS A 6 14.03 2.37 5.06
CA LYS A 6 12.88 1.84 4.34
C LYS A 6 12.33 2.89 3.38
N LYS A 7 11.81 2.41 2.27
CA LYS A 7 11.17 3.26 1.27
C LYS A 7 9.69 2.87 1.17
N VAL A 8 8.83 3.85 1.36
CA VAL A 8 7.39 3.67 1.18
C VAL A 8 7.00 4.34 -0.13
N TRP A 9 6.45 3.57 -1.05
CA TRP A 9 6.03 4.03 -2.37
C TRP A 9 4.52 4.14 -2.40
N LEU A 10 4.01 5.37 -2.45
CA LEU A 10 2.58 5.61 -2.63
C LEU A 10 2.26 5.65 -4.12
N LEU A 11 1.51 4.65 -4.57
CA LEU A 11 1.17 4.52 -5.98
C LEU A 11 -0.23 5.08 -6.19
N SER A 12 -0.33 6.17 -6.92
CA SER A 12 -1.58 6.88 -7.16
C SER A 12 -1.99 6.79 -8.63
N GLY A 13 -3.21 6.39 -8.88
CA GLY A 13 -3.74 6.31 -10.23
C GLY A 13 -5.06 5.55 -10.26
N ALA A 14 -5.76 5.68 -11.37
CA ALA A 14 -7.03 4.98 -11.59
C ALA A 14 -6.81 3.47 -11.71
N PRO A 15 -7.84 2.65 -11.47
CA PRO A 15 -7.78 1.23 -11.76
C PRO A 15 -7.39 1.01 -13.23
N GLY A 16 -6.48 0.08 -13.47
CA GLY A 16 -6.01 -0.21 -14.83
C GLY A 16 -4.92 0.75 -15.35
N SER A 17 -4.43 1.65 -14.52
CA SER A 17 -3.35 2.58 -14.91
C SER A 17 -1.96 1.95 -14.94
N GLY A 18 -1.83 0.69 -14.51
CA GLY A 18 -0.57 -0.02 -14.49
C GLY A 18 0.17 0.01 -13.16
N LYS A 19 -0.40 0.63 -12.12
CA LYS A 19 0.28 0.73 -10.82
C LYS A 19 0.53 -0.62 -10.16
N THR A 20 -0.44 -1.55 -10.22
CA THR A 20 -0.27 -2.89 -9.67
C THR A 20 0.80 -3.67 -10.43
N SER A 21 0.78 -3.60 -11.75
CA SER A 21 1.78 -4.26 -12.59
C SER A 21 3.19 -3.71 -12.33
N TRP A 22 3.29 -2.41 -12.19
CA TRP A 22 4.56 -1.76 -11.87
C TRP A 22 5.09 -2.22 -10.50
N ALA A 23 4.22 -2.25 -9.48
CA ALA A 23 4.61 -2.70 -8.14
C ALA A 23 5.11 -4.15 -8.16
N LYS A 24 4.38 -5.04 -8.83
CA LYS A 24 4.77 -6.44 -8.93
C LYS A 24 6.10 -6.62 -9.65
N LYS A 25 6.35 -5.82 -10.68
CA LYS A 25 7.63 -5.82 -11.39
C LYS A 25 8.77 -5.40 -10.47
N GLN A 26 8.59 -4.32 -9.70
CA GLN A 26 9.59 -3.85 -8.76
C GLN A 26 9.90 -4.91 -7.70
N ILE A 27 8.86 -5.56 -7.17
CA ILE A 27 9.03 -6.61 -6.17
C ILE A 27 9.79 -7.79 -6.75
N LYS A 28 9.50 -8.18 -7.98
CA LYS A 28 10.20 -9.26 -8.66
C LYS A 28 11.69 -8.96 -8.83
N GLU A 29 12.03 -7.71 -9.13
CA GLU A 29 13.41 -7.29 -9.38
C GLU A 29 14.19 -6.96 -8.11
N HIS A 30 13.52 -6.36 -7.12
CA HIS A 30 14.19 -5.80 -5.93
C HIS A 30 13.66 -6.34 -4.60
N GLY A 31 12.60 -7.10 -4.62
CA GLY A 31 11.92 -7.53 -3.40
C GLY A 31 11.01 -6.43 -2.85
N GLY A 32 10.33 -6.71 -1.76
CA GLY A 32 9.42 -5.78 -1.10
C GLY A 32 8.07 -6.37 -0.82
N VAL A 33 7.16 -5.54 -0.33
CA VAL A 33 5.79 -5.92 0.02
C VAL A 33 4.81 -5.01 -0.68
N HIS A 34 3.76 -5.59 -1.26
CA HIS A 34 2.68 -4.86 -1.91
C HIS A 34 1.46 -4.84 -0.99
N CYS A 35 0.99 -3.66 -0.65
CA CYS A 35 -0.16 -3.45 0.24
C CYS A 35 -1.29 -2.80 -0.54
N SER A 36 -2.25 -3.59 -0.99
CA SER A 36 -3.38 -3.12 -1.76
C SER A 36 -4.69 -3.31 -0.99
N ARG A 37 -5.42 -2.23 -0.77
CA ARG A 37 -6.74 -2.31 -0.14
C ARG A 37 -7.72 -3.10 -1.01
N ASP A 38 -7.63 -2.95 -2.33
CA ASP A 38 -8.52 -3.67 -3.24
C ASP A 38 -8.30 -5.18 -3.19
N GLU A 39 -7.05 -5.64 -3.13
CA GLU A 39 -6.77 -7.06 -3.00
C GLU A 39 -7.36 -7.63 -1.71
N ILE A 40 -7.22 -6.91 -0.60
CA ILE A 40 -7.79 -7.30 0.68
C ILE A 40 -9.32 -7.31 0.58
N ARG A 41 -9.90 -6.27 0.00
CA ARG A 41 -11.35 -6.15 -0.17
C ARG A 41 -11.91 -7.32 -0.95
N PHE A 42 -11.33 -7.65 -2.09
CA PHE A 42 -11.80 -8.75 -2.92
C PHE A 42 -11.64 -10.11 -2.24
N SER A 43 -10.67 -10.26 -1.34
CA SER A 43 -10.50 -11.48 -0.58
C SER A 43 -11.60 -11.69 0.47
N LEU A 44 -12.24 -10.62 0.91
CA LEU A 44 -13.29 -10.65 1.93
C LEU A 44 -14.71 -10.67 1.35
N LEU A 45 -14.88 -10.13 0.13
CA LEU A 45 -16.19 -10.00 -0.48
C LEU A 45 -16.73 -11.35 -0.93
N LYS A 46 -18.01 -11.57 -0.63
CA LYS A 46 -18.79 -12.69 -1.17
C LYS A 46 -19.54 -12.23 -2.42
N ASP A 47 -20.00 -13.17 -3.23
CA ASP A 47 -20.55 -12.90 -4.55
C ASP A 47 -21.71 -11.89 -4.59
N ASP A 48 -22.51 -11.83 -3.52
CA ASP A 48 -23.69 -10.97 -3.45
C ASP A 48 -23.53 -9.78 -2.51
N GLU A 49 -22.31 -9.54 -2.04
CA GLU A 49 -22.06 -8.43 -1.13
C GLU A 49 -21.71 -7.14 -1.85
N ASP A 50 -22.10 -6.00 -1.23
CA ASP A 50 -21.74 -4.69 -1.71
C ASP A 50 -20.22 -4.48 -1.62
N TYR A 51 -19.68 -3.71 -2.56
CA TYR A 51 -18.26 -3.39 -2.62
C TYR A 51 -17.68 -2.87 -1.29
N PHE A 52 -18.47 -2.09 -0.55
CA PHE A 52 -18.03 -1.50 0.72
C PHE A 52 -18.50 -2.28 1.95
N ALA A 53 -18.96 -3.52 1.78
CA ALA A 53 -19.54 -4.31 2.88
C ALA A 53 -18.58 -4.53 4.05
N HIS A 54 -17.28 -4.63 3.77
CA HIS A 54 -16.25 -4.91 4.77
C HIS A 54 -15.21 -3.79 4.88
N GLU A 55 -15.60 -2.55 4.62
CA GLU A 55 -14.65 -1.43 4.52
C GLU A 55 -13.79 -1.24 5.78
N ASP A 56 -14.41 -1.28 6.97
CA ASP A 56 -13.67 -1.12 8.22
C ASP A 56 -12.66 -2.24 8.41
N GLU A 57 -13.04 -3.47 8.07
CA GLU A 57 -12.17 -4.64 8.16
C GLU A 57 -11.03 -4.56 7.15
N VAL A 58 -11.34 -4.11 5.93
CA VAL A 58 -10.34 -3.90 4.87
C VAL A 58 -9.27 -2.92 5.34
N ILE A 59 -9.69 -1.78 5.89
CA ILE A 59 -8.76 -0.75 6.36
C ILE A 59 -7.90 -1.29 7.51
N ALA A 60 -8.51 -2.02 8.45
CA ALA A 60 -7.79 -2.59 9.58
C ALA A 60 -6.72 -3.60 9.14
N LEU A 61 -7.08 -4.50 8.24
CA LEU A 61 -6.15 -5.50 7.71
C LEU A 61 -5.05 -4.86 6.87
N TRP A 62 -5.39 -3.84 6.10
CA TRP A 62 -4.42 -3.11 5.29
C TRP A 62 -3.39 -2.41 6.18
N LEU A 63 -3.84 -1.72 7.23
CA LEU A 63 -2.96 -1.05 8.19
C LEU A 63 -2.07 -2.05 8.92
N GLU A 64 -2.60 -3.20 9.28
CA GLU A 64 -1.82 -4.27 9.91
C GLU A 64 -0.71 -4.75 8.97
N LYS A 65 -1.03 -4.97 7.71
CA LYS A 65 -0.05 -5.40 6.70
C LYS A 65 1.04 -4.35 6.52
N VAL A 66 0.67 -3.08 6.39
CA VAL A 66 1.63 -1.98 6.24
C VAL A 66 2.52 -1.86 7.48
N THR A 67 1.92 -1.91 8.67
CA THR A 67 2.65 -1.81 9.93
C THR A 67 3.65 -2.96 10.08
N ASN A 68 3.24 -4.18 9.78
CA ASN A 68 4.11 -5.34 9.84
C ASN A 68 5.28 -5.22 8.87
N ALA A 69 5.03 -4.70 7.66
CA ALA A 69 6.07 -4.50 6.68
C ALA A 69 7.07 -3.42 7.13
N ILE A 70 6.59 -2.32 7.70
CA ILE A 70 7.47 -1.25 8.20
C ILE A 70 8.34 -1.75 9.37
N ASN A 71 7.78 -2.60 10.23
CA ASN A 71 8.50 -3.14 11.38
C ASN A 71 9.39 -4.35 11.06
N ASN A 72 9.29 -4.90 9.86
CA ASN A 72 10.09 -6.06 9.47
C ASN A 72 11.46 -5.59 8.97
N PRO A 73 12.57 -5.93 9.66
CA PRO A 73 13.92 -5.45 9.28
C PRO A 73 14.39 -6.00 7.93
N GLU A 74 13.77 -7.05 7.42
CA GLU A 74 14.14 -7.63 6.12
C GLU A 74 13.45 -6.94 4.95
N VAL A 75 12.42 -6.11 5.21
CA VAL A 75 11.67 -5.41 4.18
C VAL A 75 12.22 -4.01 4.01
N GLU A 76 12.69 -3.69 2.81
CA GLU A 76 13.21 -2.35 2.47
C GLU A 76 12.18 -1.51 1.72
N ASP A 77 11.45 -2.12 0.79
CA ASP A 77 10.51 -1.43 -0.08
C ASP A 77 9.07 -1.87 0.20
N ILE A 78 8.20 -0.90 0.40
CA ILE A 78 6.79 -1.12 0.67
C ILE A 78 5.99 -0.33 -0.36
N TYR A 79 5.20 -1.03 -1.15
CA TYR A 79 4.39 -0.44 -2.22
C TYR A 79 2.94 -0.39 -1.78
N ILE A 80 2.44 0.82 -1.56
CA ILE A 80 1.06 1.06 -1.14
C ILE A 80 0.26 1.51 -2.36
N ASP A 81 -0.67 0.66 -2.77
CA ASP A 81 -1.51 0.89 -3.93
C ASP A 81 -2.78 1.62 -3.47
N ALA A 82 -3.02 2.79 -4.03
CA ALA A 82 -4.17 3.59 -3.67
C ALA A 82 -4.81 4.21 -4.91
N THR A 83 -6.14 4.13 -4.97
CA THR A 83 -6.91 4.66 -6.08
C THR A 83 -7.37 6.08 -5.76
N HIS A 84 -7.25 7.00 -6.71
CA HIS A 84 -7.76 8.38 -6.59
C HIS A 84 -7.23 9.14 -5.38
N LEU A 85 -5.90 9.17 -5.23
CA LEU A 85 -5.29 9.96 -4.18
C LEU A 85 -5.35 11.46 -4.51
N THR A 86 -6.26 12.15 -3.84
CA THR A 86 -6.20 13.59 -3.77
C THR A 86 -5.13 13.96 -2.73
N GLU A 87 -4.73 15.21 -2.70
CA GLU A 87 -3.79 15.69 -1.68
C GLU A 87 -4.31 15.39 -0.26
N LYS A 88 -5.61 15.62 -0.04
CA LYS A 88 -6.26 15.36 1.25
C LYS A 88 -6.27 13.87 1.61
N SER A 89 -6.59 13.01 0.64
CA SER A 89 -6.60 11.55 0.85
C SER A 89 -5.21 11.03 1.13
N ARG A 90 -4.21 11.55 0.43
CA ARG A 90 -2.81 11.20 0.65
C ARG A 90 -2.37 11.53 2.07
N ALA A 91 -2.74 12.72 2.56
CA ALA A 91 -2.43 13.14 3.93
C ALA A 91 -3.07 12.20 4.96
N LYS A 92 -4.30 11.76 4.72
CA LYS A 92 -4.97 10.79 5.60
C LYS A 92 -4.23 9.47 5.66
N VAL A 93 -3.78 8.96 4.52
CA VAL A 93 -3.01 7.72 4.46
C VAL A 93 -1.69 7.87 5.23
N LEU A 94 -0.97 8.95 4.97
CA LEU A 94 0.31 9.20 5.63
C LEU A 94 0.17 9.33 7.15
N ASN A 95 -0.92 9.94 7.62
CA ASN A 95 -1.18 10.10 9.06
C ASN A 95 -1.49 8.78 9.75
N LYS A 96 -1.93 7.77 9.00
CA LYS A 96 -2.24 6.44 9.55
C LYS A 96 -1.02 5.54 9.62
N LEU A 97 0.06 5.89 8.94
CA LEU A 97 1.27 5.08 8.95
C LEU A 97 1.97 5.16 10.30
N PRO A 98 2.58 4.08 10.78
CA PRO A 98 3.31 4.12 12.04
C PRO A 98 4.53 5.02 11.92
N LYS A 99 4.94 5.60 13.03
CA LYS A 99 6.17 6.40 13.08
C LYS A 99 7.38 5.51 12.86
N GLY A 100 8.35 5.99 12.12
CA GLY A 100 9.56 5.24 11.84
C GLY A 100 10.47 6.00 10.88
N ASP A 101 11.67 5.47 10.71
CA ASP A 101 12.65 6.04 9.79
C ASP A 101 12.45 5.44 8.39
N TYR A 102 11.69 6.13 7.57
CA TYR A 102 11.47 5.72 6.19
C TYR A 102 11.24 6.93 5.30
N PHE A 103 11.54 6.76 4.02
CA PHE A 103 11.28 7.77 3.00
C PHE A 103 9.98 7.46 2.30
N ILE A 104 9.21 8.50 1.99
CA ILE A 104 7.94 8.37 1.29
C ILE A 104 8.06 9.01 -0.08
N THR A 105 7.76 8.25 -1.12
CA THR A 105 7.75 8.73 -2.49
C THR A 105 6.38 8.43 -3.09
N THR A 106 5.76 9.46 -3.69
CA THR A 106 4.50 9.28 -4.40
C THR A 106 4.77 9.14 -5.88
N VAL A 107 4.22 8.09 -6.48
CA VAL A 107 4.33 7.84 -7.91
C VAL A 107 2.94 7.96 -8.53
N PHE A 108 2.80 8.83 -9.52
CA PHE A 108 1.53 9.07 -10.19
C PHE A 108 1.47 8.30 -11.52
N PHE A 109 0.37 7.59 -11.74
CA PHE A 109 0.11 6.85 -12.97
C PHE A 109 -1.08 7.45 -13.70
N ASP A 110 -0.93 7.69 -14.96
CA ASP A 110 -2.00 8.23 -15.81
C ASP A 110 -2.96 7.15 -16.29
#